data_e428fb9e983a5ad28ba37d188a2cb3b1
#
_entry.id   e428fb9e983a5ad28ba37d188a2cb3b1
#
_cell.length_a   1.000
_cell.length_b   1.000
_cell.length_c   1.000
_cell.angle_alpha   90.00
_cell.angle_beta   90.00
_cell.angle_gamma   90.00
#
_symmetry.space_group_name_H-M   'P 1'
#
loop_
_entity.id
_entity.type
_entity.pdbx_description
1 polymer ?
#
loop_
_entity_poly.entity_id
_entity_poly.type
_entity_poly.pdbx_seq_one_letter_code
_entity_poly.pdbx_strand_id
1 'polypeptide(L)'
;MSLIIHKVGILDTIQHFGVKGLQSKGIRPGGVMDQFSASIANALVGNKLNEDLLEIHFPACEIIFTKSCLISIVGAHFSAKLNEKYLPLNRPILVPTNGKLQFVAPKSGRIVYLAIQGGLLGQGRLIKNSEIAFKKKPKLNTSSLHIFPWSADVHWQKYSPEIHVIQGREWERLNEESQRQFC
;
A
#
# COMPACT_ATOMS: atom_id res chain seq x y z
N MET A 1 10.41 -17.75 5.69
CA MET A 1 9.02 -17.34 5.64
C MET A 1 8.91 -16.27 4.61
N SER A 2 7.96 -16.41 3.70
CA SER A 2 7.94 -15.64 2.46
C SER A 2 6.53 -15.61 1.86
N LEU A 3 6.39 -14.85 0.83
CA LEU A 3 5.29 -14.93 -0.12
C LEU A 3 5.84 -15.22 -1.53
N ILE A 4 5.02 -15.83 -2.36
CA ILE A 4 5.33 -16.11 -3.76
C ILE A 4 4.43 -15.27 -4.65
N ILE A 5 5.01 -14.61 -5.64
CA ILE A 5 4.26 -13.85 -6.64
C ILE A 5 3.79 -14.82 -7.72
N HIS A 6 2.55 -15.30 -7.62
CA HIS A 6 1.97 -16.24 -8.58
C HIS A 6 1.69 -15.60 -9.93
N LYS A 7 1.19 -14.35 -9.90
CA LYS A 7 0.94 -13.51 -11.08
C LYS A 7 1.43 -12.10 -10.79
N VAL A 8 2.03 -11.42 -11.75
CA VAL A 8 2.42 -10.01 -11.62
C VAL A 8 1.34 -9.10 -12.15
N GLY A 9 1.19 -7.95 -11.53
CA GLY A 9 0.39 -6.84 -12.04
C GLY A 9 1.21 -5.91 -12.94
N ILE A 10 0.62 -4.79 -13.33
CA ILE A 10 1.26 -3.84 -14.26
C ILE A 10 2.40 -3.06 -13.59
N LEU A 11 2.16 -2.53 -12.39
CA LEU A 11 3.07 -1.60 -11.70
C LEU A 11 3.31 -1.98 -10.24
N ASP A 12 3.10 -3.24 -9.87
CA ASP A 12 3.23 -3.68 -8.49
C ASP A 12 4.70 -3.71 -8.07
N THR A 13 4.97 -3.12 -6.92
CA THR A 13 6.33 -2.94 -6.41
C THR A 13 6.41 -3.16 -4.90
N ILE A 14 7.58 -3.55 -4.42
CA ILE A 14 7.96 -3.36 -3.02
C ILE A 14 8.48 -1.94 -2.89
N GLN A 15 7.81 -1.14 -2.06
CA GLN A 15 8.13 0.27 -1.86
C GLN A 15 8.57 0.55 -0.42
N HIS A 16 9.55 1.47 -0.32
CA HIS A 16 9.94 2.12 0.92
C HIS A 16 9.32 3.53 1.01
N PHE A 17 9.52 4.22 2.13
CA PHE A 17 8.96 5.57 2.35
C PHE A 17 9.81 6.72 1.78
N GLY A 18 10.76 6.38 0.90
CA GLY A 18 11.62 7.36 0.26
C GLY A 18 12.77 7.84 1.14
N VAL A 19 13.65 8.63 0.54
CA VAL A 19 14.81 9.23 1.20
C VAL A 19 14.59 10.73 1.30
N LYS A 20 14.58 11.26 2.52
CA LYS A 20 14.38 12.69 2.79
C LYS A 20 15.74 13.42 2.91
N GLY A 21 15.76 14.73 2.61
CA GLY A 21 16.91 15.59 2.84
C GLY A 21 18.00 15.58 1.76
N LEU A 22 17.80 14.87 0.65
CA LEU A 22 18.78 14.84 -0.45
C LEU A 22 18.33 15.60 -1.70
N GLN A 23 17.23 16.34 -1.64
CA GLN A 23 16.71 17.09 -2.80
C GLN A 23 17.69 18.17 -3.28
N SER A 24 18.44 18.80 -2.37
CA SER A 24 19.50 19.77 -2.73
C SER A 24 20.63 19.16 -3.57
N LYS A 25 20.76 17.83 -3.54
CA LYS A 25 21.71 17.06 -4.37
C LYS A 25 21.07 16.49 -5.63
N GLY A 26 19.86 16.92 -5.99
CA GLY A 26 19.12 16.43 -7.16
C GLY A 26 18.51 15.03 -6.98
N ILE A 27 18.52 14.45 -5.77
CA ILE A 27 17.96 13.13 -5.49
C ILE A 27 16.49 13.30 -5.10
N ARG A 28 15.61 12.67 -5.87
CA ARG A 28 14.16 12.66 -5.59
C ARG A 28 13.87 11.84 -4.32
N PRO A 29 12.89 12.24 -3.49
CA PRO A 29 12.48 11.46 -2.33
C PRO A 29 12.07 10.03 -2.68
N GLY A 30 11.36 9.84 -3.79
CA GLY A 30 10.82 8.53 -4.18
C GLY A 30 9.89 7.94 -3.12
N GLY A 31 9.69 6.61 -3.18
CA GLY A 31 8.91 5.87 -2.19
C GLY A 31 7.43 5.77 -2.51
N VAL A 32 6.64 5.33 -1.53
CA VAL A 32 5.20 5.14 -1.65
C VAL A 32 4.48 6.42 -2.08
N MET A 33 3.49 6.27 -2.95
CA MET A 33 2.72 7.40 -3.48
C MET A 33 1.84 8.05 -2.39
N ASP A 34 1.14 7.24 -1.59
CA ASP A 34 0.33 7.70 -0.47
C ASP A 34 0.94 7.20 0.84
N GLN A 35 1.79 8.05 1.45
CA GLN A 35 2.48 7.75 2.71
C GLN A 35 1.52 7.53 3.87
N PHE A 36 0.34 8.14 3.82
CA PHE A 36 -0.64 8.02 4.89
C PHE A 36 -1.29 6.63 4.88
N SER A 37 -1.86 6.20 3.76
CA SER A 37 -2.44 4.86 3.62
C SER A 37 -1.40 3.75 3.88
N ALA A 38 -0.17 3.94 3.41
CA ALA A 38 0.93 3.03 3.68
C ALA A 38 1.30 2.95 5.17
N SER A 39 1.32 4.09 5.88
CA SER A 39 1.58 4.13 7.32
C SER A 39 0.48 3.43 8.11
N ILE A 40 -0.79 3.63 7.75
CA ILE A 40 -1.93 2.93 8.37
C ILE A 40 -1.81 1.42 8.14
N ALA A 41 -1.49 0.99 6.92
CA ALA A 41 -1.30 -0.42 6.63
C ALA A 41 -0.25 -1.04 7.56
N ASN A 42 0.89 -0.38 7.73
CA ASN A 42 1.93 -0.82 8.63
C ASN A 42 1.51 -0.82 10.11
N ALA A 43 0.82 0.23 10.56
CA ALA A 43 0.33 0.32 11.94
C ALA A 43 -0.61 -0.83 12.29
N LEU A 44 -1.53 -1.19 11.39
CA LEU A 44 -2.51 -2.27 11.56
C LEU A 44 -1.88 -3.65 11.81
N VAL A 45 -0.67 -3.90 11.30
CA VAL A 45 0.05 -5.17 11.52
C VAL A 45 1.17 -5.04 12.56
N GLY A 46 1.27 -3.89 13.24
CA GLY A 46 2.29 -3.65 14.27
C GLY A 46 3.71 -3.49 13.74
N ASN A 47 3.88 -3.06 12.50
CA ASN A 47 5.15 -2.66 11.92
C ASN A 47 5.54 -1.24 12.35
N LYS A 48 6.78 -0.83 12.06
CA LYS A 48 7.13 0.59 12.04
C LYS A 48 6.31 1.28 10.94
N LEU A 49 5.88 2.52 11.15
CA LEU A 49 5.04 3.26 10.19
C LEU A 49 5.64 3.35 8.78
N ASN A 50 6.97 3.36 8.70
CA ASN A 50 7.73 3.47 7.46
C ASN A 50 8.38 2.14 7.01
N GLU A 51 7.83 0.99 7.42
CA GLU A 51 8.32 -0.32 6.98
C GLU A 51 7.97 -0.56 5.50
N ASP A 52 8.84 -1.30 4.81
CA ASP A 52 8.61 -1.64 3.41
C ASP A 52 7.36 -2.53 3.24
N LEU A 53 6.59 -2.24 2.20
CA LEU A 53 5.32 -2.90 1.90
C LEU A 53 5.09 -3.03 0.39
N LEU A 54 4.01 -3.70 0.00
CA LEU A 54 3.61 -3.76 -1.41
C LEU A 54 2.70 -2.59 -1.76
N GLU A 55 3.09 -1.86 -2.81
CA GLU A 55 2.26 -0.89 -3.51
C GLU A 55 1.73 -1.55 -4.78
N ILE A 56 0.40 -1.66 -4.89
CA ILE A 56 -0.29 -2.51 -5.86
C ILE A 56 -1.24 -1.67 -6.70
N HIS A 57 -1.15 -1.82 -8.02
CA HIS A 57 -2.00 -1.17 -9.00
C HIS A 57 -2.89 -2.19 -9.71
N PHE A 58 -4.01 -1.76 -10.27
CA PHE A 58 -4.86 -2.66 -11.05
C PHE A 58 -4.52 -2.60 -12.55
N PRO A 59 -4.42 -3.75 -13.26
CA PRO A 59 -4.54 -5.14 -12.83
C PRO A 59 -3.41 -5.57 -11.87
N ALA A 60 -3.80 -6.20 -10.77
CA ALA A 60 -2.94 -6.45 -9.62
C ALA A 60 -2.32 -7.85 -9.63
N CYS A 61 -1.28 -8.02 -8.81
CA CYS A 61 -0.63 -9.31 -8.60
C CYS A 61 -1.54 -10.33 -7.88
N GLU A 62 -1.20 -11.63 -8.02
CA GLU A 62 -1.70 -12.70 -7.17
C GLU A 62 -0.56 -13.23 -6.30
N ILE A 63 -0.84 -13.40 -5.02
CA ILE A 63 0.15 -13.73 -3.99
C ILE A 63 -0.24 -15.01 -3.28
N ILE A 64 0.73 -15.89 -3.05
CA ILE A 64 0.58 -17.10 -2.22
C ILE A 64 1.46 -16.94 -0.98
N PHE A 65 0.87 -17.07 0.21
CA PHE A 65 1.60 -17.00 1.47
C PHE A 65 2.16 -18.38 1.83
N THR A 66 3.50 -18.54 1.87
CA THR A 66 4.13 -19.84 2.20
C THR A 66 3.98 -20.21 3.66
N LYS A 67 3.66 -19.25 4.51
CA LYS A 67 3.41 -19.43 5.96
C LYS A 67 2.30 -18.47 6.40
N SER A 68 1.64 -18.85 7.49
CA SER A 68 0.66 -17.99 8.15
C SER A 68 1.31 -16.66 8.56
N CYS A 69 0.61 -15.55 8.32
CA CYS A 69 1.07 -14.22 8.68
C CYS A 69 -0.09 -13.24 8.86
N LEU A 70 0.17 -12.16 9.59
CA LEU A 70 -0.76 -11.05 9.74
C LEU A 70 -0.52 -10.07 8.60
N ILE A 71 -1.60 -9.68 7.92
CA ILE A 71 -1.59 -8.70 6.83
C ILE A 71 -2.60 -7.58 7.09
N SER A 72 -2.47 -6.48 6.39
CA SER A 72 -3.48 -5.43 6.24
C SER A 72 -3.53 -4.94 4.80
N ILE A 73 -4.73 -4.56 4.36
CA ILE A 73 -5.00 -4.00 3.04
C ILE A 73 -5.63 -2.62 3.23
N VAL A 74 -4.97 -1.58 2.73
CA VAL A 74 -5.40 -0.18 2.90
C VAL A 74 -5.31 0.56 1.56
N GLY A 75 -6.09 1.61 1.37
CA GLY A 75 -6.13 2.43 0.17
C GLY A 75 -7.29 2.06 -0.75
N ALA A 76 -7.01 1.83 -2.03
CA ALA A 76 -8.03 1.53 -3.03
C ALA A 76 -8.79 0.23 -2.75
N HIS A 77 -10.04 0.19 -3.20
CA HIS A 77 -10.87 -1.01 -3.10
C HIS A 77 -10.82 -1.83 -4.39
N PHE A 78 -9.97 -2.86 -4.43
CA PHE A 78 -9.83 -3.78 -5.58
C PHE A 78 -10.51 -5.13 -5.37
N SER A 79 -11.51 -5.21 -4.49
CA SER A 79 -12.25 -6.46 -4.22
C SER A 79 -11.32 -7.61 -3.87
N ALA A 80 -10.47 -7.41 -2.85
CA ALA A 80 -9.51 -8.43 -2.41
C ALA A 80 -10.21 -9.70 -1.96
N LYS A 81 -9.69 -10.86 -2.38
CA LYS A 81 -10.15 -12.20 -1.97
C LYS A 81 -8.97 -13.04 -1.48
N LEU A 82 -9.20 -13.82 -0.44
CA LEU A 82 -8.31 -14.89 -0.01
C LEU A 82 -9.04 -16.22 -0.14
N ASN A 83 -8.54 -17.13 -0.99
CA ASN A 83 -9.18 -18.43 -1.24
C ASN A 83 -10.70 -18.29 -1.43
N GLU A 84 -11.15 -17.48 -2.36
CA GLU A 84 -12.54 -17.15 -2.69
C GLU A 84 -13.34 -16.34 -1.66
N LYS A 85 -12.82 -16.09 -0.45
CA LYS A 85 -13.48 -15.27 0.56
C LYS A 85 -13.07 -13.81 0.43
N TYR A 86 -14.04 -12.90 0.29
CA TYR A 86 -13.75 -11.46 0.25
C TYR A 86 -13.17 -10.96 1.56
N LEU A 87 -12.17 -10.10 1.45
CA LEU A 87 -11.50 -9.47 2.57
C LEU A 87 -11.95 -8.02 2.73
N PRO A 88 -12.17 -7.56 3.97
CA PRO A 88 -12.39 -6.15 4.24
C PRO A 88 -11.08 -5.36 4.15
N LEU A 89 -11.20 -4.06 3.90
CA LEU A 89 -10.10 -3.11 4.00
C LEU A 89 -9.91 -2.61 5.45
N ASN A 90 -8.76 -1.98 5.68
CA ASN A 90 -8.44 -1.22 6.89
C ASN A 90 -8.52 -2.03 8.19
N ARG A 91 -8.25 -3.34 8.11
CA ARG A 91 -8.24 -4.25 9.25
C ARG A 91 -7.03 -5.16 9.24
N PRO A 92 -6.57 -5.62 10.41
CA PRO A 92 -5.64 -6.74 10.48
C PRO A 92 -6.36 -8.04 10.10
N ILE A 93 -5.69 -8.84 9.30
CA ILE A 93 -6.20 -10.12 8.78
C ILE A 93 -5.10 -11.16 8.97
N LEU A 94 -5.37 -12.21 9.72
CA LEU A 94 -4.46 -13.33 9.89
C LEU A 94 -4.77 -14.37 8.79
N VAL A 95 -3.81 -14.55 7.89
CA VAL A 95 -3.95 -15.46 6.75
C VAL A 95 -3.27 -16.80 7.02
N PRO A 96 -3.86 -17.92 6.59
CA PRO A 96 -3.28 -19.25 6.76
C PRO A 96 -2.14 -19.49 5.78
N THR A 97 -1.35 -20.53 6.05
CA THR A 97 -0.38 -21.08 5.11
C THR A 97 -1.06 -21.47 3.80
N ASN A 98 -0.40 -21.23 2.67
CA ASN A 98 -0.90 -21.46 1.31
C ASN A 98 -2.16 -20.65 0.95
N GLY A 99 -2.49 -19.62 1.73
CA GLY A 99 -3.54 -18.67 1.37
C GLY A 99 -3.18 -17.94 0.07
N LYS A 100 -4.11 -17.93 -0.90
CA LYS A 100 -3.97 -17.21 -2.18
C LYS A 100 -4.75 -15.90 -2.13
N LEU A 101 -4.03 -14.77 -2.17
CA LEU A 101 -4.61 -13.43 -2.24
C LEU A 101 -4.73 -12.99 -3.70
N GLN A 102 -5.90 -12.52 -4.07
CA GLN A 102 -6.23 -12.01 -5.39
C GLN A 102 -7.01 -10.70 -5.29
N PHE A 103 -6.89 -9.84 -6.30
CA PHE A 103 -7.65 -8.61 -6.44
C PHE A 103 -8.50 -8.73 -7.72
N VAL A 104 -9.82 -8.77 -7.54
CA VAL A 104 -10.74 -9.21 -8.61
C VAL A 104 -11.14 -8.06 -9.53
N ALA A 105 -11.51 -6.91 -8.95
CA ALA A 105 -12.02 -5.77 -9.70
C ALA A 105 -11.79 -4.45 -8.96
N PRO A 106 -11.45 -3.37 -9.66
CA PRO A 106 -11.34 -2.05 -9.08
C PRO A 106 -12.75 -1.47 -8.84
N LYS A 107 -13.05 -1.11 -7.59
CA LYS A 107 -14.30 -0.42 -7.21
C LYS A 107 -14.07 1.07 -6.98
N SER A 108 -12.98 1.44 -6.30
CA SER A 108 -12.64 2.82 -6.02
C SER A 108 -11.14 2.96 -5.72
N GLY A 109 -10.60 4.15 -5.94
CA GLY A 109 -9.18 4.45 -5.73
C GLY A 109 -8.26 3.90 -6.82
N ARG A 110 -6.96 4.11 -6.67
CA ARG A 110 -5.95 3.76 -7.69
C ARG A 110 -4.87 2.84 -7.17
N ILE A 111 -4.55 2.88 -5.90
CA ILE A 111 -3.42 2.18 -5.29
C ILE A 111 -3.85 1.48 -4.01
N VAL A 112 -3.48 0.22 -3.88
CA VAL A 112 -3.62 -0.59 -2.67
C VAL A 112 -2.27 -0.75 -2.01
N TYR A 113 -2.25 -0.63 -0.69
CA TYR A 113 -1.10 -0.93 0.14
C TYR A 113 -1.35 -2.22 0.91
N LEU A 114 -0.47 -3.20 0.70
CA LEU A 114 -0.49 -4.46 1.43
C LEU A 114 0.73 -4.51 2.35
N ALA A 115 0.49 -4.35 3.65
CA ALA A 115 1.51 -4.56 4.67
C ALA A 115 1.44 -5.97 5.24
N ILE A 116 2.61 -6.52 5.57
CA ILE A 116 2.77 -7.84 6.18
C ILE A 116 3.57 -7.69 7.47
N GLN A 117 3.10 -8.31 8.52
CA GLN A 117 3.79 -8.27 9.81
C GLN A 117 5.26 -8.69 9.68
N GLY A 118 6.15 -7.86 10.19
CA GLY A 118 7.59 -8.08 10.13
C GLY A 118 8.28 -7.46 8.93
N GLY A 119 7.53 -6.88 7.95
CA GLY A 119 8.07 -6.22 6.77
C GLY A 119 8.59 -7.19 5.71
N LEU A 120 8.88 -6.66 4.52
CA LEU A 120 9.35 -7.39 3.36
C LEU A 120 10.82 -7.11 3.09
N LEU A 121 11.56 -8.12 2.58
CA LEU A 121 12.89 -7.95 2.04
C LEU A 121 12.80 -7.70 0.52
N GLY A 122 13.56 -6.73 0.04
CA GLY A 122 13.64 -6.39 -1.37
C GLY A 122 13.08 -5.01 -1.68
N GLN A 123 13.26 -4.57 -2.92
CA GLN A 123 12.77 -3.30 -3.45
C GLN A 123 12.51 -3.43 -4.95
N GLY A 124 11.60 -2.59 -5.47
CA GLY A 124 11.31 -2.49 -6.88
C GLY A 124 10.21 -3.42 -7.37
N ARG A 125 10.20 -3.67 -8.69
CA ARG A 125 9.11 -4.39 -9.37
C ARG A 125 9.04 -5.86 -8.96
N LEU A 126 7.82 -6.36 -8.85
CA LEU A 126 7.58 -7.78 -8.62
C LEU A 126 7.93 -8.63 -9.86
N ILE A 127 8.45 -9.81 -9.63
CA ILE A 127 8.80 -10.77 -10.68
C ILE A 127 7.92 -12.02 -10.48
N LYS A 128 7.35 -12.54 -11.57
CA LYS A 128 6.54 -13.75 -11.54
C LYS A 128 7.36 -14.94 -11.00
N ASN A 129 6.72 -15.72 -10.14
CA ASN A 129 7.32 -16.88 -9.45
C ASN A 129 8.50 -16.53 -8.52
N SER A 130 8.75 -15.23 -8.25
CA SER A 130 9.74 -14.85 -7.24
C SER A 130 9.20 -15.08 -5.84
N GLU A 131 10.12 -15.43 -4.96
CA GLU A 131 9.88 -15.56 -3.52
C GLU A 131 10.39 -14.31 -2.80
N ILE A 132 9.53 -13.65 -2.03
CA ILE A 132 9.85 -12.46 -1.26
C ILE A 132 9.88 -12.84 0.22
N ALA A 133 11.05 -12.76 0.84
CA ALA A 133 11.23 -13.11 2.23
C ALA A 133 10.70 -11.99 3.17
N PHE A 134 10.28 -12.39 4.36
CA PHE A 134 9.93 -11.44 5.43
C PHE A 134 11.18 -11.07 6.23
N LYS A 135 11.35 -9.80 6.59
CA LYS A 135 12.47 -9.32 7.42
C LYS A 135 12.47 -9.96 8.81
N LYS A 136 11.28 -10.20 9.36
CA LYS A 136 11.10 -10.84 10.67
C LYS A 136 10.10 -11.99 10.56
N LYS A 137 10.30 -13.01 11.38
CA LYS A 137 9.36 -14.14 11.44
C LYS A 137 8.01 -13.67 11.99
N PRO A 138 6.87 -14.03 11.34
CA PRO A 138 5.56 -13.80 11.90
C PRO A 138 5.41 -14.43 13.30
N LYS A 139 4.76 -13.71 14.19
CA LYS A 139 4.55 -14.16 15.57
C LYS A 139 3.32 -15.03 15.75
N LEU A 140 2.35 -14.89 14.82
CA LEU A 140 1.07 -15.58 14.89
C LEU A 140 1.03 -16.71 13.86
N ASN A 141 0.39 -17.81 14.23
CA ASN A 141 0.15 -18.93 13.35
C ASN A 141 -1.33 -19.33 13.38
N THR A 142 -1.87 -19.70 12.23
CA THR A 142 -3.26 -20.15 12.10
C THR A 142 -3.42 -21.15 10.96
N SER A 143 -4.39 -22.05 11.09
CA SER A 143 -4.85 -22.93 10.01
C SER A 143 -6.04 -22.37 9.23
N SER A 144 -6.65 -21.28 9.72
CA SER A 144 -7.84 -20.67 9.12
C SER A 144 -7.69 -19.15 9.00
N LEU A 145 -8.47 -18.57 8.10
CA LEU A 145 -8.59 -17.12 7.96
C LEU A 145 -9.27 -16.52 9.20
N HIS A 146 -8.62 -15.53 9.80
CA HIS A 146 -9.21 -14.77 10.91
C HIS A 146 -9.13 -13.26 10.60
N ILE A 147 -10.27 -12.59 10.67
CA ILE A 147 -10.41 -11.15 10.46
C ILE A 147 -10.68 -10.51 11.80
N PHE A 148 -9.79 -9.61 12.24
CA PHE A 148 -9.94 -8.93 13.52
C PHE A 148 -11.09 -7.92 13.48
N PRO A 149 -11.86 -7.73 14.57
CA PRO A 149 -13.05 -6.89 14.59
C PRO A 149 -12.76 -5.39 14.51
N TRP A 150 -11.57 -4.95 14.94
CA TRP A 150 -11.18 -3.54 14.91
C TRP A 150 -10.62 -3.11 13.55
N SER A 151 -10.79 -1.85 13.22
CA SER A 151 -10.35 -1.26 11.95
C SER A 151 -9.79 0.15 12.16
N ALA A 152 -8.95 0.60 11.23
CA ALA A 152 -8.61 2.00 11.15
C ALA A 152 -9.77 2.81 10.56
N ASP A 153 -10.09 3.95 11.18
CA ASP A 153 -11.00 4.93 10.60
C ASP A 153 -10.24 5.79 9.57
N VAL A 154 -10.66 5.69 8.31
CA VAL A 154 -10.10 6.47 7.19
C VAL A 154 -11.15 7.38 6.56
N HIS A 155 -12.32 7.54 7.18
CA HIS A 155 -13.44 8.31 6.63
C HIS A 155 -13.15 9.81 6.50
N TRP A 156 -12.17 10.33 7.20
CA TRP A 156 -11.75 11.73 7.10
C TRP A 156 -11.04 12.07 5.77
N GLN A 157 -10.61 11.07 4.97
CA GLN A 157 -10.17 11.27 3.59
C GLN A 157 -11.37 11.48 2.65
N LYS A 158 -12.25 12.43 2.97
CA LYS A 158 -13.27 12.85 2.01
C LYS A 158 -12.55 13.58 0.88
N TYR A 159 -12.66 13.04 -0.32
CA TYR A 159 -12.26 13.76 -1.52
C TYR A 159 -13.14 15.00 -1.63
N SER A 160 -12.57 16.17 -1.37
CA SER A 160 -13.20 17.42 -1.79
C SER A 160 -12.93 17.58 -3.29
N PRO A 161 -13.92 17.99 -4.10
CA PRO A 161 -13.65 18.43 -5.46
C PRO A 161 -12.86 19.74 -5.51
N GLU A 162 -12.73 20.41 -4.36
CA GLU A 162 -11.99 21.66 -4.22
C GLU A 162 -10.50 21.38 -4.01
N ILE A 163 -9.68 22.04 -4.80
CA ILE A 163 -8.22 22.03 -4.66
C ILE A 163 -7.82 23.33 -3.95
N HIS A 164 -7.34 23.19 -2.71
CA HIS A 164 -6.79 24.32 -1.98
C HIS A 164 -5.37 24.60 -2.48
N VAL A 165 -5.15 25.81 -2.97
CA VAL A 165 -3.84 26.26 -3.45
C VAL A 165 -3.37 27.45 -2.63
N ILE A 166 -2.06 27.60 -2.50
CA ILE A 166 -1.41 28.78 -1.94
C ILE A 166 -0.60 29.44 -3.03
N GLN A 167 -0.51 30.76 -2.99
CA GLN A 167 0.32 31.52 -3.92
C GLN A 167 1.79 31.15 -3.72
N GLY A 168 2.45 30.75 -4.82
CA GLY A 168 3.88 30.49 -4.85
C GLY A 168 4.70 31.78 -5.03
N ARG A 169 6.01 31.68 -4.97
CA ARG A 169 6.95 32.83 -5.15
C ARG A 169 6.83 33.48 -6.52
N GLU A 170 6.37 32.74 -7.51
CA GLU A 170 6.21 33.23 -8.89
C GLU A 170 4.89 33.96 -9.13
N TRP A 171 3.97 33.96 -8.14
CA TRP A 171 2.65 34.59 -8.28
C TRP A 171 2.74 36.08 -8.67
N GLU A 172 3.66 36.81 -8.04
CA GLU A 172 3.87 38.25 -8.30
C GLU A 172 4.45 38.56 -9.69
N ARG A 173 5.00 37.52 -10.38
CA ARG A 173 5.51 37.63 -11.74
C ARG A 173 4.44 37.46 -12.82
N LEU A 174 3.27 36.99 -12.43
CA LEU A 174 2.11 36.88 -13.32
C LEU A 174 1.46 38.25 -13.47
N ASN A 175 1.02 38.57 -14.69
CA ASN A 175 0.20 39.77 -14.91
C ASN A 175 -1.20 39.58 -14.28
N GLU A 176 -1.93 40.69 -14.09
CA GLU A 176 -3.24 40.66 -13.42
C GLU A 176 -4.26 39.77 -14.13
N GLU A 177 -4.22 39.70 -15.45
CA GLU A 177 -5.12 38.83 -16.23
C GLU A 177 -4.87 37.34 -15.97
N SER A 178 -3.58 36.93 -15.95
CA SER A 178 -3.20 35.58 -15.61
C SER A 178 -3.55 35.25 -14.15
N GLN A 179 -3.36 36.17 -13.21
CA GLN A 179 -3.74 35.94 -11.81
C GLN A 179 -5.25 35.71 -11.65
N ARG A 180 -6.08 36.48 -12.38
CA ARG A 180 -7.55 36.31 -12.38
C ARG A 180 -8.04 34.99 -12.98
N GLN A 181 -7.27 34.38 -13.87
CA GLN A 181 -7.63 33.08 -14.46
C GLN A 181 -7.40 31.90 -13.50
N PHE A 182 -6.62 32.08 -12.43
CA PHE A 182 -6.36 31.06 -11.40
C PHE A 182 -7.28 31.19 -10.17
N CYS A 183 -8.03 32.25 -10.03
CA CYS A 183 -9.03 32.46 -9.01
C CYS A 183 -10.44 32.29 -9.59
#